data_0b8c7c9850110ed8944bb5da35dd52e5
#
_entry.id   0b8c7c9850110ed8944bb5da35dd52e5
#
_cell.length_a   1.000
_cell.length_b   1.000
_cell.length_c   1.000
_cell.angle_alpha   90.00
_cell.angle_beta   90.00
_cell.angle_gamma   90.00
#
_symmetry.space_group_name_H-M   'P 1'
#
loop_
_entity.id
_entity.type
_entity.pdbx_description
1 polymer ?
#
loop_
_entity_poly.entity_id
_entity_poly.type
_entity_poly.pdbx_seq_one_letter_code
_entity_poly.pdbx_strand_id
1 'polypeptide(L)'
;MVSEKNTPVAVVMGSDSDLDVMRGCIEQLESFGIKPIVRIISAHRTPKIAAEFAQNAAENGIQVIIAAAGMAAHLAGALAAQTSLPIIGVPLTSSAGLGGVDALLSTVQMPPGVPVATMAVGKAGAKNAAIFAVQILALADENLRKKLADFKKAQEKKVIEKDSGVL
;
A
#
# COMPACT_ATOMS: atom_id res chain seq x y z
N MET A 1 -14.35 10.76 20.55
CA MET A 1 -13.40 9.70 20.20
C MET A 1 -13.97 8.98 18.99
N VAL A 2 -13.37 9.17 17.82
CA VAL A 2 -13.75 8.45 16.59
C VAL A 2 -13.31 7.01 16.82
N SER A 3 -14.24 6.07 16.81
CA SER A 3 -13.99 4.64 16.98
C SER A 3 -12.97 4.18 15.93
N GLU A 4 -11.79 3.71 16.36
CA GLU A 4 -10.74 3.14 15.49
C GLU A 4 -11.21 1.86 14.75
N LYS A 5 -12.41 1.40 15.01
CA LYS A 5 -13.00 0.16 14.48
C LYS A 5 -13.45 0.22 13.01
N ASN A 6 -13.20 1.31 12.27
CA ASN A 6 -13.71 1.44 10.90
C ASN A 6 -12.66 1.94 9.91
N THR A 7 -11.40 1.54 10.07
CA THR A 7 -10.33 1.90 9.16
C THR A 7 -9.97 0.69 8.29
N PRO A 8 -10.49 0.62 7.03
CA PRO A 8 -10.38 -0.58 6.21
C PRO A 8 -8.99 -0.82 5.62
N VAL A 9 -8.07 0.14 5.73
CA VAL A 9 -6.71 0.05 5.15
C VAL A 9 -5.65 0.29 6.21
N ALA A 10 -4.66 -0.59 6.25
CA ALA A 10 -3.43 -0.37 6.98
C ALA A 10 -2.26 -0.10 6.02
N VAL A 11 -1.38 0.84 6.39
CA VAL A 11 -0.10 1.12 5.74
C VAL A 11 1.01 0.77 6.71
N VAL A 12 1.79 -0.26 6.38
CA VAL A 12 2.85 -0.79 7.23
C VAL A 12 4.19 -0.58 6.53
N MET A 13 5.16 -0.04 7.25
CA MET A 13 6.51 0.25 6.75
C MET A 13 7.56 -0.48 7.57
N GLY A 14 8.64 -0.95 6.92
CA GLY A 14 9.75 -1.64 7.56
C GLY A 14 10.64 -0.73 8.42
N SER A 15 10.65 0.58 8.12
CA SER A 15 11.44 1.60 8.79
C SER A 15 10.72 2.97 8.75
N ASP A 16 11.10 3.85 9.67
CA ASP A 16 10.69 5.26 9.67
C ASP A 16 11.23 6.03 8.45
N SER A 17 12.39 5.62 7.92
CA SER A 17 12.95 6.16 6.67
C SER A 17 12.04 5.99 5.45
N ASP A 18 11.10 5.06 5.49
CA ASP A 18 10.17 4.77 4.39
C ASP A 18 9.00 5.78 4.35
N LEU A 19 8.79 6.53 5.43
CA LEU A 19 7.64 7.41 5.62
C LEU A 19 7.55 8.50 4.53
N ASP A 20 8.68 9.08 4.13
CA ASP A 20 8.70 10.16 3.12
C ASP A 20 8.15 9.71 1.77
N VAL A 21 8.45 8.47 1.38
CA VAL A 21 7.88 7.88 0.15
C VAL A 21 6.41 7.52 0.36
N MET A 22 6.07 6.95 1.52
CA MET A 22 4.74 6.46 1.81
C MET A 22 3.72 7.55 2.18
N ARG A 23 4.16 8.79 2.43
CA ARG A 23 3.25 9.97 2.55
C ARG A 23 2.33 10.07 1.34
N GLY A 24 2.85 9.89 0.13
CA GLY A 24 2.03 9.91 -1.08
C GLY A 24 0.96 8.82 -1.15
N CYS A 25 1.17 7.68 -0.48
CA CYS A 25 0.16 6.63 -0.31
C CYS A 25 -0.92 7.08 0.69
N ILE A 26 -0.51 7.61 1.83
CA ILE A 26 -1.41 8.07 2.90
C ILE A 26 -2.32 9.19 2.39
N GLU A 27 -1.74 10.23 1.80
CA GLU A 27 -2.46 11.37 1.22
C GLU A 27 -3.43 10.93 0.10
N GLN A 28 -3.02 9.96 -0.71
CA GLN A 28 -3.89 9.42 -1.76
C GLN A 28 -5.09 8.67 -1.18
N LEU A 29 -4.93 7.88 -0.11
CA LEU A 29 -6.05 7.25 0.61
C LEU A 29 -6.98 8.29 1.23
N GLU A 30 -6.42 9.31 1.87
CA GLU A 30 -7.18 10.40 2.49
C GLU A 30 -7.99 11.19 1.45
N SER A 31 -7.47 11.37 0.22
CA SER A 31 -8.21 12.02 -0.87
C SER A 31 -9.47 11.26 -1.28
N PHE A 32 -9.53 9.95 -1.04
CA PHE A 32 -10.73 9.12 -1.19
C PHE A 32 -11.61 9.09 0.07
N GLY A 33 -11.17 9.74 1.16
CA GLY A 33 -11.87 9.76 2.45
C GLY A 33 -11.55 8.55 3.34
N ILE A 34 -10.46 7.86 3.07
CA ILE A 34 -9.98 6.72 3.87
C ILE A 34 -8.78 7.18 4.70
N LYS A 35 -8.94 7.22 6.02
CA LYS A 35 -7.83 7.46 6.95
C LYS A 35 -7.19 6.12 7.31
N PRO A 36 -5.95 5.80 6.85
CA PRO A 36 -5.34 4.51 7.11
C PRO A 36 -4.81 4.39 8.55
N ILE A 37 -4.69 3.15 9.04
CA ILE A 37 -3.83 2.83 10.17
C ILE A 37 -2.39 2.84 9.66
N VAL A 38 -1.51 3.64 10.25
CA VAL A 38 -0.10 3.73 9.85
C VAL A 38 0.77 3.11 10.94
N ARG A 39 1.62 2.15 10.56
CA ARG A 39 2.51 1.44 11.50
C ARG A 39 3.92 1.29 10.92
N ILE A 40 4.89 1.32 11.82
CA ILE A 40 6.27 0.90 11.53
C ILE A 40 6.47 -0.47 12.16
N ILE A 41 6.66 -1.50 11.36
CA ILE A 41 6.82 -2.89 11.78
C ILE A 41 7.88 -3.54 10.89
N SER A 42 8.95 -4.04 11.49
CA SER A 42 10.00 -4.73 10.74
C SER A 42 9.81 -6.25 10.81
N ALA A 43 9.70 -6.90 9.65
CA ALA A 43 9.62 -8.36 9.59
C ALA A 43 10.86 -9.05 10.21
N HIS A 44 12.03 -8.42 10.09
CA HIS A 44 13.29 -8.99 10.60
C HIS A 44 13.56 -8.64 12.07
N ARG A 45 13.25 -7.41 12.49
CA ARG A 45 13.58 -6.91 13.84
C ARG A 45 12.44 -7.12 14.85
N THR A 46 11.20 -7.17 14.38
CA THR A 46 9.98 -7.34 15.18
C THR A 46 9.06 -8.40 14.61
N PRO A 47 9.54 -9.64 14.34
CA PRO A 47 8.76 -10.66 13.62
C PRO A 47 7.49 -11.07 14.36
N LYS A 48 7.50 -11.13 15.68
CA LYS A 48 6.30 -11.44 16.49
C LYS A 48 5.22 -10.38 16.33
N ILE A 49 5.61 -9.08 16.38
CA ILE A 49 4.68 -7.97 16.20
C ILE A 49 4.09 -7.98 14.78
N ALA A 50 4.89 -8.32 13.77
CA ALA A 50 4.42 -8.45 12.40
C ALA A 50 3.36 -9.56 12.27
N ALA A 51 3.62 -10.73 12.86
CA ALA A 51 2.69 -11.85 12.85
C ALA A 51 1.38 -11.53 13.59
N GLU A 52 1.46 -11.01 14.82
CA GLU A 52 0.29 -10.62 15.62
C GLU A 52 -0.57 -9.55 14.92
N PHE A 53 0.10 -8.55 14.31
CA PHE A 53 -0.61 -7.50 13.56
C PHE A 53 -1.41 -8.11 12.39
N ALA A 54 -0.78 -8.96 11.58
CA ALA A 54 -1.43 -9.55 10.41
C ALA A 54 -2.55 -10.52 10.79
N GLN A 55 -2.35 -11.35 11.84
CA GLN A 55 -3.34 -12.30 12.32
C GLN A 55 -4.61 -11.62 12.86
N ASN A 56 -4.45 -10.49 13.56
CA ASN A 56 -5.57 -9.77 14.17
C ASN A 56 -6.16 -8.68 13.26
N ALA A 57 -5.59 -8.44 12.07
CA ALA A 57 -5.97 -7.32 11.21
C ALA A 57 -7.45 -7.36 10.80
N ALA A 58 -7.97 -8.51 10.40
CA ALA A 58 -9.36 -8.67 9.99
C ALA A 58 -10.34 -8.40 11.14
N GLU A 59 -10.05 -8.89 12.34
CA GLU A 59 -10.87 -8.67 13.55
C GLU A 59 -10.88 -7.20 13.96
N ASN A 60 -9.82 -6.47 13.65
CA ASN A 60 -9.69 -5.01 13.86
C ASN A 60 -10.33 -4.17 12.73
N GLY A 61 -11.04 -4.80 11.77
CA GLY A 61 -11.77 -4.11 10.70
C GLY A 61 -10.91 -3.73 9.49
N ILE A 62 -9.64 -4.16 9.45
CA ILE A 62 -8.77 -3.97 8.27
C ILE A 62 -9.22 -4.96 7.18
N GLN A 63 -9.29 -4.47 5.95
CA GLN A 63 -9.68 -5.25 4.77
C GLN A 63 -8.53 -5.38 3.75
N VAL A 64 -7.59 -4.43 3.77
CA VAL A 64 -6.42 -4.41 2.88
C VAL A 64 -5.20 -3.92 3.66
N ILE A 65 -4.05 -4.57 3.48
CA ILE A 65 -2.78 -4.13 4.06
C ILE A 65 -1.83 -3.72 2.93
N ILE A 66 -1.32 -2.49 2.98
CA ILE A 66 -0.24 -2.00 2.13
C ILE A 66 1.05 -2.12 2.92
N ALA A 67 2.02 -2.86 2.41
CA ALA A 67 3.30 -3.11 3.08
C ALA A 67 4.46 -2.61 2.23
N ALA A 68 5.28 -1.71 2.79
CA ALA A 68 6.40 -1.10 2.11
C ALA A 68 7.74 -1.43 2.78
N ALA A 69 8.73 -1.79 1.98
CA ALA A 69 10.09 -2.05 2.46
C ALA A 69 11.12 -1.90 1.34
N GLY A 70 12.35 -1.58 1.71
CA GLY A 70 13.52 -1.57 0.83
C GLY A 70 14.46 -2.74 1.07
N MET A 71 15.52 -2.83 0.27
CA MET A 71 16.55 -3.88 0.32
C MET A 71 15.91 -5.29 0.24
N ALA A 72 16.19 -6.19 1.19
CA ALA A 72 15.51 -7.46 1.35
C ALA A 72 14.06 -7.22 1.87
N ALA A 73 13.18 -6.80 1.00
CA ALA A 73 11.83 -6.32 1.29
C ALA A 73 10.86 -7.47 1.61
N HIS A 74 11.13 -8.22 2.66
CA HIS A 74 10.35 -9.41 3.06
C HIS A 74 9.04 -9.08 3.80
N LEU A 75 8.80 -7.80 4.15
CA LEU A 75 7.66 -7.42 4.99
C LEU A 75 6.31 -7.84 4.40
N ALA A 76 6.08 -7.57 3.13
CA ALA A 76 4.82 -7.92 2.46
C ALA A 76 4.57 -9.44 2.46
N GLY A 77 5.59 -10.23 2.12
CA GLY A 77 5.52 -11.69 2.14
C GLY A 77 5.33 -12.26 3.54
N ALA A 78 6.01 -11.69 4.55
CA ALA A 78 5.87 -12.09 5.94
C ALA A 78 4.45 -11.84 6.48
N LEU A 79 3.83 -10.71 6.13
CA LEU A 79 2.45 -10.42 6.49
C LEU A 79 1.47 -11.31 5.72
N ALA A 80 1.69 -11.52 4.41
CA ALA A 80 0.83 -12.36 3.57
C ALA A 80 0.76 -13.82 4.05
N ALA A 81 1.82 -14.32 4.67
CA ALA A 81 1.86 -15.65 5.26
C ALA A 81 1.02 -15.78 6.56
N GLN A 82 0.55 -14.67 7.15
CA GLN A 82 -0.11 -14.64 8.45
C GLN A 82 -1.60 -14.23 8.38
N THR A 83 -2.09 -13.82 7.20
CA THR A 83 -3.47 -13.36 7.03
C THR A 83 -4.05 -13.78 5.69
N SER A 84 -5.37 -13.88 5.60
CA SER A 84 -6.10 -14.05 4.33
C SER A 84 -6.48 -12.71 3.68
N LEU A 85 -6.16 -11.57 4.30
CA LEU A 85 -6.43 -10.27 3.72
C LEU A 85 -5.53 -10.01 2.50
N PRO A 86 -6.01 -9.25 1.50
CA PRO A 86 -5.17 -8.78 0.39
C PRO A 86 -3.96 -8.00 0.89
N ILE A 87 -2.76 -8.39 0.45
CA ILE A 87 -1.51 -7.68 0.72
C ILE A 87 -1.03 -7.00 -0.57
N ILE A 88 -0.78 -5.70 -0.47
CA ILE A 88 -0.21 -4.89 -1.55
C ILE A 88 1.21 -4.53 -1.14
N GLY A 89 2.19 -5.01 -1.90
CA GLY A 89 3.61 -4.76 -1.66
C GLY A 89 4.10 -3.51 -2.41
N VAL A 90 4.81 -2.64 -1.72
CA VAL A 90 5.48 -1.46 -2.31
C VAL A 90 6.98 -1.60 -2.11
N PRO A 91 7.73 -2.02 -3.14
CA PRO A 91 9.18 -2.05 -3.07
C PRO A 91 9.74 -0.63 -3.02
N LEU A 92 10.70 -0.38 -2.14
CA LEU A 92 11.31 0.94 -1.97
C LEU A 92 12.79 0.92 -2.34
N THR A 93 13.27 2.05 -2.85
CA THR A 93 14.71 2.27 -3.01
C THR A 93 15.36 2.58 -1.68
N SER A 94 16.58 2.11 -1.51
CA SER A 94 17.45 2.45 -0.37
C SER A 94 18.81 2.90 -0.89
N SER A 95 19.47 3.80 -0.19
CA SER A 95 20.86 4.22 -0.52
C SER A 95 21.86 3.06 -0.45
N ALA A 96 21.57 2.05 0.34
CA ALA A 96 22.38 0.82 0.47
C ALA A 96 21.89 -0.33 -0.42
N GLY A 97 20.79 -0.14 -1.18
CA GLY A 97 20.20 -1.16 -2.03
C GLY A 97 20.68 -1.10 -3.49
N LEU A 98 20.15 -1.99 -4.31
CA LEU A 98 20.45 -2.12 -5.74
C LEU A 98 19.46 -1.31 -6.61
N GLY A 99 19.23 -0.05 -6.27
CA GLY A 99 18.29 0.82 -7.00
C GLY A 99 16.81 0.39 -6.89
N GLY A 100 16.49 -0.47 -5.92
CA GLY A 100 15.15 -1.01 -5.70
C GLY A 100 14.84 -2.31 -6.43
N VAL A 101 15.76 -2.85 -7.24
CA VAL A 101 15.59 -4.15 -7.92
C VAL A 101 15.60 -5.28 -6.89
N ASP A 102 16.44 -5.20 -5.89
CA ASP A 102 16.48 -6.08 -4.72
C ASP A 102 15.13 -6.12 -3.99
N ALA A 103 14.57 -4.94 -3.70
CA ALA A 103 13.26 -4.82 -3.06
C ALA A 103 12.13 -5.34 -3.96
N LEU A 104 12.16 -5.05 -5.25
CA LEU A 104 11.17 -5.54 -6.20
C LEU A 104 11.16 -7.07 -6.26
N LEU A 105 12.31 -7.69 -6.45
CA LEU A 105 12.43 -9.15 -6.53
C LEU A 105 12.06 -9.83 -5.21
N SER A 106 12.44 -9.26 -4.08
CA SER A 106 12.05 -9.78 -2.75
C SER A 106 10.54 -9.71 -2.49
N THR A 107 9.85 -8.76 -3.12
CA THR A 107 8.40 -8.56 -2.93
C THR A 107 7.58 -9.36 -3.92
N VAL A 108 8.01 -9.46 -5.20
CA VAL A 108 7.21 -10.06 -6.28
C VAL A 108 7.37 -11.57 -6.40
N GLN A 109 8.54 -12.13 -6.06
CA GLN A 109 8.87 -13.54 -6.23
C GLN A 109 8.31 -14.42 -5.09
N MET A 110 6.99 -14.37 -4.91
CA MET A 110 6.30 -15.12 -3.88
C MET A 110 5.99 -16.56 -4.31
N PRO A 111 6.06 -17.53 -3.39
CA PRO A 111 5.69 -18.92 -3.68
C PRO A 111 4.17 -19.05 -3.91
N PRO A 112 3.74 -20.10 -4.66
CA PRO A 112 2.32 -20.41 -4.80
C PRO A 112 1.63 -20.56 -3.45
N GLY A 113 0.44 -19.94 -3.30
CA GLY A 113 -0.35 -19.97 -2.07
C GLY A 113 -0.13 -18.76 -1.15
N VAL A 114 0.89 -17.93 -1.38
CA VAL A 114 1.15 -16.71 -0.59
C VAL A 114 1.26 -15.50 -1.53
N PRO A 115 0.16 -14.99 -2.07
CA PRO A 115 0.20 -13.91 -3.05
C PRO A 115 0.48 -12.55 -2.43
N VAL A 116 1.26 -11.72 -3.14
CA VAL A 116 1.46 -10.29 -2.87
C VAL A 116 1.22 -9.51 -4.16
N ALA A 117 0.28 -8.56 -4.14
CA ALA A 117 0.04 -7.65 -5.26
C ALA A 117 1.14 -6.58 -5.30
N THR A 118 2.19 -6.81 -6.05
CA THR A 118 3.38 -5.94 -6.05
C THR A 118 3.21 -4.74 -6.98
N MET A 119 3.43 -3.54 -6.44
CA MET A 119 3.37 -2.27 -7.17
C MET A 119 4.74 -1.87 -7.73
N ALA A 120 4.77 -0.75 -8.45
CA ALA A 120 6.01 -0.15 -8.93
C ALA A 120 6.93 0.29 -7.77
N VAL A 121 8.22 0.41 -8.03
CA VAL A 121 9.22 0.84 -7.04
C VAL A 121 9.03 2.32 -6.67
N GLY A 122 9.08 2.63 -5.39
CA GLY A 122 9.14 4.00 -4.87
C GLY A 122 7.81 4.76 -4.92
N LYS A 123 7.89 6.08 -5.14
CA LYS A 123 6.74 7.02 -5.00
C LYS A 123 5.56 6.68 -5.91
N ALA A 124 5.80 6.22 -7.13
CA ALA A 124 4.74 5.81 -8.05
C ALA A 124 4.00 4.58 -7.53
N GLY A 125 4.74 3.59 -7.04
CA GLY A 125 4.18 2.40 -6.40
C GLY A 125 3.36 2.72 -5.16
N ALA A 126 3.85 3.62 -4.31
CA ALA A 126 3.15 4.06 -3.11
C ALA A 126 1.77 4.66 -3.43
N LYS A 127 1.67 5.57 -4.42
CA LYS A 127 0.39 6.13 -4.86
C LYS A 127 -0.52 5.09 -5.50
N ASN A 128 0.02 4.23 -6.35
CA ASN A 128 -0.75 3.18 -7.01
C ASN A 128 -1.24 2.11 -6.01
N ALA A 129 -0.49 1.82 -4.95
CA ALA A 129 -0.94 0.94 -3.88
C ALA A 129 -2.21 1.47 -3.19
N ALA A 130 -2.25 2.78 -2.90
CA ALA A 130 -3.45 3.42 -2.35
C ALA A 130 -4.65 3.30 -3.30
N ILE A 131 -4.46 3.61 -4.59
CA ILE A 131 -5.53 3.53 -5.59
C ILE A 131 -6.02 2.09 -5.72
N PHE A 132 -5.11 1.11 -5.75
CA PHE A 132 -5.45 -0.30 -5.85
C PHE A 132 -6.21 -0.81 -4.62
N ALA A 133 -5.83 -0.38 -3.42
CA ALA A 133 -6.59 -0.66 -2.19
C ALA A 133 -8.01 -0.10 -2.29
N VAL A 134 -8.18 1.14 -2.76
CA VAL A 134 -9.50 1.75 -2.99
C VAL A 134 -10.29 0.97 -4.04
N GLN A 135 -9.65 0.46 -5.10
CA GLN A 135 -10.31 -0.37 -6.11
C GLN A 135 -10.86 -1.68 -5.51
N ILE A 136 -10.10 -2.33 -4.63
CA ILE A 136 -10.55 -3.53 -3.92
C ILE A 136 -11.78 -3.21 -3.05
N LEU A 137 -11.72 -2.15 -2.26
CA LEU A 137 -12.84 -1.73 -1.41
C LEU A 137 -14.08 -1.33 -2.22
N ALA A 138 -13.88 -0.70 -3.38
CA ALA A 138 -14.95 -0.26 -4.27
C ALA A 138 -15.75 -1.42 -4.91
N LEU A 139 -15.29 -2.67 -4.81
CA LEU A 139 -16.08 -3.83 -5.22
C LEU A 139 -17.37 -3.95 -4.40
N ALA A 140 -17.34 -3.55 -3.13
CA ALA A 140 -18.47 -3.58 -2.20
C ALA A 140 -18.98 -2.18 -1.80
N ASP A 141 -18.32 -1.09 -2.21
CA ASP A 141 -18.67 0.29 -1.87
C ASP A 141 -18.92 1.14 -3.14
N GLU A 142 -20.19 1.45 -3.39
CA GLU A 142 -20.60 2.23 -4.57
C GLU A 142 -20.11 3.68 -4.51
N ASN A 143 -19.98 4.26 -3.33
CA ASN A 143 -19.46 5.62 -3.17
C ASN A 143 -17.99 5.69 -3.54
N LEU A 144 -17.18 4.72 -3.12
CA LEU A 144 -15.78 4.61 -3.55
C LEU A 144 -15.66 4.37 -5.06
N ARG A 145 -16.56 3.57 -5.64
CA ARG A 145 -16.61 3.35 -7.10
C ARG A 145 -16.83 4.65 -7.87
N LYS A 146 -17.75 5.48 -7.39
CA LYS A 146 -18.02 6.80 -7.98
C LYS A 146 -16.80 7.73 -7.87
N LYS A 147 -16.18 7.81 -6.68
CA LYS A 147 -14.96 8.61 -6.46
C LYS A 147 -13.81 8.17 -7.38
N LEU A 148 -13.64 6.86 -7.62
CA LEU A 148 -12.63 6.35 -8.55
C LEU A 148 -12.92 6.77 -10.00
N ALA A 149 -14.17 6.76 -10.43
CA ALA A 149 -14.55 7.22 -11.76
C ALA A 149 -14.25 8.72 -11.93
N ASP A 150 -14.59 9.53 -10.94
CA ASP A 150 -14.31 10.98 -10.94
C ASP A 150 -12.78 11.24 -10.91
N PHE A 151 -12.02 10.47 -10.14
CA PHE A 151 -10.55 10.54 -10.13
C PHE A 151 -9.95 10.27 -11.52
N LYS A 152 -10.42 9.24 -12.23
CA LYS A 152 -9.95 8.94 -13.59
C LYS A 152 -10.26 10.06 -14.57
N LYS A 153 -11.48 10.62 -14.54
CA LYS A 153 -11.86 11.78 -15.37
C LYS A 153 -10.97 13.00 -15.09
N ALA A 154 -10.67 13.25 -13.82
CA ALA A 154 -9.78 14.34 -13.44
C ALA A 154 -8.34 14.15 -13.95
N GLN A 155 -7.83 12.91 -13.97
CA GLN A 155 -6.54 12.60 -14.57
C GLN A 155 -6.54 12.85 -16.09
N GLU A 156 -7.55 12.37 -16.79
CA GLU A 156 -7.73 12.58 -18.24
C GLU A 156 -7.74 14.09 -18.58
N LYS A 157 -8.58 14.85 -17.86
CA LYS A 157 -8.66 16.31 -18.05
C LYS A 157 -7.31 17.00 -17.88
N LYS A 158 -6.53 16.64 -16.85
CA LYS A 158 -5.17 17.19 -16.63
C LYS A 158 -4.20 16.92 -17.78
N VAL A 159 -4.31 15.75 -18.43
CA VAL A 159 -3.45 15.43 -19.59
C VAL A 159 -3.85 16.28 -20.79
N ILE A 160 -5.16 16.36 -21.09
CA ILE A 160 -5.68 17.17 -22.19
C ILE A 160 -5.32 18.66 -22.03
N GLU A 161 -5.46 19.21 -20.81
CA GLU A 161 -5.10 20.60 -20.52
C GLU A 161 -3.59 20.86 -20.72
N LYS A 162 -2.74 19.92 -20.39
CA LYS A 162 -1.29 20.03 -20.64
C LYS A 162 -0.94 19.93 -22.12
N ASP A 163 -1.59 19.02 -22.84
CA ASP A 163 -1.38 18.81 -24.27
C ASP A 163 -1.74 20.09 -25.05
N SER A 164 -2.86 20.71 -24.74
CA SER A 164 -3.29 21.97 -25.37
C SER A 164 -2.39 23.18 -25.05
N GLY A 165 -1.54 23.08 -24.03
CA GLY A 165 -0.58 24.13 -23.64
C GLY A 165 0.83 23.94 -24.23
N VAL A 166 1.09 22.89 -25.01
CA VAL A 166 2.40 22.62 -25.64
C VAL A 166 2.52 23.28 -27.02
N LEU A 167 1.42 23.72 -27.63
CA LEU A 167 1.33 24.47 -28.88
C LEU A 167 1.16 25.96 -28.59
#